data_70b4131cf41e299affd66a76953c7ad7
#
_entry.id   70b4131cf41e299affd66a76953c7ad7
#
_cell.length_a   1.000
_cell.length_b   1.000
_cell.length_c   1.000
_cell.angle_alpha   90.00
_cell.angle_beta   90.00
_cell.angle_gamma   90.00
#
_symmetry.space_group_name_H-M   'P 1'
#
loop_
_entity.id
_entity.type
_entity.pdbx_description
1 polymer ?
#
loop_
_entity_poly.entity_id
_entity_poly.type
_entity_poly.pdbx_seq_one_letter_code
_entity_poly.pdbx_strand_id
1 'polypeptide(L)'
;MDLAYMAALPQEEFTERRQKVFAQMQPNSALLLFSEIEKRRNNDCDFPFRQDSYFWYLTGFNEPNAALLLIKTEETEKTVVFLRPRDPLLETWNGRRLGVERAPQKLNVDEAYSIDDFKTEFPKLTEKLTALYHVADRHPWGDKLLAESAVKFYAVFDWQPMLSEMRLIKSPNEIRLMQQAGRITAFGHIQAMQVTRPNRFQYEIESEILHEFNRHGARFPSYNSIVAGGDNACILHYTENDQPLKDGDLVLIDAGCEFAMYAGDITRTFPVNGKFTQPQREIYELVLKAQKRAIELLVLGNSIKLANDEVIRIKTQGLVDLGILKGDVDKLIEEKAYRQFYMHGLGHWLGLDVHDVGRYDDERSRTLEVGMIITVEPGIYISEEADVPAQYKGIGVRIEDNLLMTEYGNKNLTAAAPKEIDDIENLMKN
;
A
#
# COMPACT_ATOMS: atom_id res chain seq x y z
N MET A 1 19.19 -8.29 17.01
CA MET A 1 17.82 -8.80 16.90
C MET A 1 17.73 -9.55 15.58
N ASP A 2 17.27 -10.78 15.57
CA ASP A 2 17.22 -11.61 14.37
C ASP A 2 16.22 -10.99 13.38
N LEU A 3 16.68 -10.60 12.19
CA LEU A 3 15.86 -10.02 11.11
C LEU A 3 14.73 -10.96 10.68
N ALA A 4 14.96 -12.28 10.76
CA ALA A 4 13.95 -13.29 10.44
C ALA A 4 12.76 -13.25 11.42
N TYR A 5 13.03 -12.99 12.72
CA TYR A 5 11.97 -12.83 13.73
C TYR A 5 11.18 -11.52 13.52
N MET A 6 11.84 -10.47 13.06
CA MET A 6 11.18 -9.18 12.81
C MET A 6 10.30 -9.18 11.54
N ALA A 7 10.57 -10.07 10.59
CA ALA A 7 9.90 -10.12 9.30
C ALA A 7 8.70 -11.09 9.23
N ALA A 8 8.33 -11.75 10.32
CA ALA A 8 7.25 -12.73 10.33
C ALA A 8 6.13 -12.36 11.30
N LEU A 9 4.89 -12.62 10.90
CA LEU A 9 3.77 -12.70 11.83
C LEU A 9 3.77 -14.07 12.52
N PRO A 10 3.39 -14.15 13.80
CA PRO A 10 3.18 -15.44 14.45
C PRO A 10 2.02 -16.20 13.81
N GLN A 11 2.11 -17.53 13.78
CA GLN A 11 1.09 -18.39 13.14
C GLN A 11 -0.28 -18.27 13.81
N GLU A 12 -0.28 -17.99 15.10
CA GLU A 12 -1.47 -17.77 15.92
C GLU A 12 -2.32 -16.62 15.37
N GLU A 13 -1.71 -15.58 14.84
CA GLU A 13 -2.42 -14.42 14.30
C GLU A 13 -3.29 -14.79 13.09
N PHE A 14 -2.79 -15.64 12.20
CA PHE A 14 -3.59 -16.14 11.06
C PHE A 14 -4.76 -17.01 11.55
N THR A 15 -4.57 -17.79 12.58
CA THR A 15 -5.63 -18.60 13.20
C THR A 15 -6.70 -17.70 13.82
N GLU A 16 -6.32 -16.68 14.60
CA GLU A 16 -7.25 -15.72 15.19
C GLU A 16 -8.06 -14.97 14.12
N ARG A 17 -7.43 -14.60 12.99
CA ARG A 17 -8.13 -13.98 11.85
C ARG A 17 -9.18 -14.92 11.26
N ARG A 18 -8.87 -16.20 11.06
CA ARG A 18 -9.85 -17.20 10.60
C ARG A 18 -10.99 -17.38 11.61
N GLN A 19 -10.71 -17.38 12.91
CA GLN A 19 -11.74 -17.44 13.94
C GLN A 19 -12.68 -16.23 13.89
N LYS A 20 -12.16 -15.02 13.68
CA LYS A 20 -12.98 -13.82 13.47
C LYS A 20 -13.84 -13.90 12.22
N VAL A 21 -13.37 -14.58 11.17
CA VAL A 21 -14.15 -14.86 9.96
C VAL A 21 -15.27 -15.84 10.29
N PHE A 22 -14.97 -16.96 10.96
CA PHE A 22 -15.98 -17.93 11.39
C PHE A 22 -17.08 -17.29 12.22
N ALA A 23 -16.75 -16.37 13.13
CA ALA A 23 -17.73 -15.66 13.94
C ALA A 23 -18.73 -14.86 13.09
N GLN A 24 -18.36 -14.41 11.90
CA GLN A 24 -19.19 -13.63 10.99
C GLN A 24 -19.90 -14.46 9.91
N MET A 25 -19.45 -15.70 9.69
CA MET A 25 -20.10 -16.63 8.73
C MET A 25 -21.40 -17.19 9.28
N GLN A 26 -22.36 -17.40 8.39
CA GLN A 26 -23.59 -18.15 8.70
C GLN A 26 -23.28 -19.64 8.92
N PRO A 27 -24.03 -20.36 9.79
CA PRO A 27 -23.97 -21.81 9.82
C PRO A 27 -24.30 -22.45 8.47
N ASN A 28 -23.79 -23.64 8.24
CA ASN A 28 -23.96 -24.41 7.00
C ASN A 28 -23.47 -23.66 5.74
N SER A 29 -22.34 -22.97 5.89
CA SER A 29 -21.68 -22.22 4.82
C SER A 29 -20.20 -22.54 4.72
N ALA A 30 -19.61 -22.22 3.56
CA ALA A 30 -18.19 -22.22 3.34
C ALA A 30 -17.71 -20.81 2.91
N LEU A 31 -16.44 -20.50 3.18
CA LEU A 31 -15.75 -19.37 2.57
C LEU A 31 -14.57 -19.90 1.78
N LEU A 32 -14.49 -19.52 0.50
CA LEU A 32 -13.47 -19.97 -0.43
C LEU A 32 -12.65 -18.79 -0.94
N LEU A 33 -11.32 -18.86 -0.73
CA LEU A 33 -10.33 -17.94 -1.28
C LEU A 33 -9.32 -18.71 -2.11
N PHE A 34 -8.94 -18.14 -3.25
CA PHE A 34 -7.85 -18.63 -4.07
C PHE A 34 -6.60 -17.78 -3.90
N SER A 35 -5.44 -18.39 -4.00
CA SER A 35 -4.15 -17.72 -4.05
C SER A 35 -3.92 -17.07 -5.41
N GLU A 36 -2.90 -16.22 -5.50
CA GLU A 36 -2.38 -15.80 -6.79
C GLU A 36 -1.65 -16.96 -7.50
N ILE A 37 -1.42 -16.79 -8.80
CA ILE A 37 -0.61 -17.67 -9.64
C ILE A 37 0.67 -16.95 -10.10
N GLU A 38 1.66 -17.71 -10.53
CA GLU A 38 2.85 -17.15 -11.18
C GLU A 38 2.46 -16.41 -12.47
N LYS A 39 2.98 -15.18 -12.65
CA LYS A 39 2.68 -14.33 -13.81
C LYS A 39 3.89 -14.27 -14.73
N ARG A 40 3.68 -14.64 -15.98
CA ARG A 40 4.75 -14.63 -16.96
C ARG A 40 5.19 -13.21 -17.31
N ARG A 41 6.51 -12.96 -17.23
CA ARG A 41 7.15 -11.74 -17.68
C ARG A 41 7.50 -11.78 -19.17
N ASN A 42 8.15 -12.86 -19.57
CA ASN A 42 8.48 -13.15 -20.96
C ASN A 42 8.59 -14.68 -21.11
N ASN A 43 8.89 -15.20 -22.29
CA ASN A 43 8.81 -16.61 -22.70
C ASN A 43 8.94 -17.66 -21.57
N ASP A 44 10.12 -17.83 -20.97
CA ASP A 44 10.41 -18.82 -19.92
C ASP A 44 10.62 -18.21 -18.53
N CYS A 45 10.46 -16.89 -18.39
CA CYS A 45 10.72 -16.19 -17.14
C CYS A 45 9.44 -15.60 -16.58
N ASP A 46 9.22 -15.78 -15.29
CA ASP A 46 8.11 -15.21 -14.57
C ASP A 46 8.52 -13.93 -13.82
N PHE A 47 7.54 -13.08 -13.51
CA PHE A 47 7.74 -12.04 -12.52
C PHE A 47 7.95 -12.65 -11.13
N PRO A 48 8.67 -11.98 -10.22
CA PRO A 48 8.70 -12.39 -8.84
C PRO A 48 7.29 -12.59 -8.30
N PHE A 49 7.06 -13.75 -7.64
CA PHE A 49 5.75 -14.08 -7.11
C PHE A 49 5.39 -13.18 -5.93
N ARG A 50 4.18 -12.64 -5.96
CA ARG A 50 3.55 -11.97 -4.83
C ARG A 50 2.17 -12.54 -4.61
N GLN A 51 1.89 -12.96 -3.38
CA GLN A 51 0.62 -13.56 -2.98
C GLN A 51 -0.51 -12.53 -3.01
N ASP A 52 -1.74 -12.99 -3.26
CA ASP A 52 -2.97 -12.24 -3.03
C ASP A 52 -3.05 -11.80 -1.56
N SER A 53 -3.35 -10.52 -1.33
CA SER A 53 -3.32 -9.94 0.00
C SER A 53 -4.37 -10.53 0.95
N TYR A 54 -5.57 -10.89 0.48
CA TYR A 54 -6.59 -11.53 1.32
C TYR A 54 -6.25 -12.98 1.64
N PHE A 55 -5.74 -13.71 0.65
CA PHE A 55 -5.29 -15.09 0.86
C PHE A 55 -4.15 -15.13 1.90
N TRP A 56 -3.16 -14.26 1.72
CA TRP A 56 -2.05 -14.15 2.68
C TRP A 56 -2.52 -13.72 4.06
N TYR A 57 -3.47 -12.77 4.15
CA TYR A 57 -4.01 -12.27 5.41
C TYR A 57 -4.60 -13.36 6.30
N LEU A 58 -5.21 -14.40 5.70
CA LEU A 58 -5.80 -15.52 6.42
C LEU A 58 -4.87 -16.74 6.58
N THR A 59 -3.78 -16.83 5.81
CA THR A 59 -2.96 -18.06 5.77
C THR A 59 -1.49 -17.86 6.13
N GLY A 60 -0.91 -16.69 5.85
CA GLY A 60 0.54 -16.47 5.88
C GLY A 60 1.30 -17.33 4.84
N PHE A 61 0.61 -17.96 3.90
CA PHE A 61 1.18 -18.89 2.93
C PHE A 61 1.52 -18.20 1.62
N ASN A 62 2.78 -18.24 1.24
CA ASN A 62 3.31 -17.52 0.08
C ASN A 62 3.76 -18.45 -1.06
N GLU A 63 2.90 -19.43 -1.41
CA GLU A 63 3.08 -20.24 -2.62
C GLU A 63 1.88 -20.08 -3.55
N PRO A 64 2.07 -20.16 -4.89
CA PRO A 64 1.00 -20.05 -5.87
C PRO A 64 0.14 -21.31 -5.93
N ASN A 65 -0.99 -21.23 -6.64
CA ASN A 65 -1.88 -22.35 -6.92
C ASN A 65 -2.39 -23.03 -5.65
N ALA A 66 -2.99 -22.27 -4.76
CA ALA A 66 -3.59 -22.78 -3.53
C ALA A 66 -5.02 -22.25 -3.34
N ALA A 67 -5.80 -22.92 -2.50
CA ALA A 67 -7.11 -22.46 -2.06
C ALA A 67 -7.27 -22.67 -0.56
N LEU A 68 -7.89 -21.71 0.12
CA LEU A 68 -8.32 -21.79 1.51
C LEU A 68 -9.84 -22.01 1.54
N LEU A 69 -10.28 -23.01 2.25
CA LEU A 69 -11.68 -23.32 2.47
C LEU A 69 -11.97 -23.32 3.98
N LEU A 70 -12.79 -22.36 4.42
CA LEU A 70 -13.32 -22.33 5.77
C LEU A 70 -14.73 -22.92 5.75
N ILE A 71 -15.01 -23.91 6.57
CA ILE A 71 -16.29 -24.63 6.63
C ILE A 71 -16.91 -24.37 8.00
N LYS A 72 -18.14 -23.88 8.02
CA LYS A 72 -18.91 -23.69 9.25
C LYS A 72 -20.22 -24.46 9.17
N THR A 73 -20.40 -25.42 10.08
CA THR A 73 -21.68 -26.10 10.31
C THR A 73 -22.36 -25.54 11.58
N GLU A 74 -23.47 -26.13 12.01
CA GLU A 74 -24.10 -25.80 13.30
C GLU A 74 -23.21 -26.18 14.50
N GLU A 75 -22.35 -27.19 14.34
CA GLU A 75 -21.62 -27.81 15.45
C GLU A 75 -20.09 -27.61 15.34
N THR A 76 -19.57 -27.37 14.14
CA THR A 76 -18.12 -27.41 13.89
C THR A 76 -17.66 -26.28 12.98
N GLU A 77 -16.42 -25.86 13.21
CA GLU A 77 -15.64 -24.98 12.33
C GLU A 77 -14.40 -25.75 11.87
N LYS A 78 -14.11 -25.70 10.58
CA LYS A 78 -13.00 -26.44 9.98
C LYS A 78 -12.27 -25.59 8.95
N THR A 79 -10.96 -25.59 9.02
CA THR A 79 -10.06 -24.93 8.06
C THR A 79 -9.38 -25.97 7.19
N VAL A 80 -9.56 -25.87 5.89
CA VAL A 80 -8.95 -26.76 4.89
C VAL A 80 -8.11 -25.94 3.92
N VAL A 81 -6.97 -26.45 3.52
CA VAL A 81 -6.14 -25.85 2.48
C VAL A 81 -5.90 -26.82 1.34
N PHE A 82 -6.04 -26.35 0.11
CA PHE A 82 -5.58 -27.03 -1.08
C PHE A 82 -4.31 -26.35 -1.55
N LEU A 83 -3.25 -27.12 -1.82
CA LEU A 83 -1.95 -26.57 -2.23
C LEU A 83 -1.21 -27.54 -3.13
N ARG A 84 -0.15 -27.07 -3.75
CA ARG A 84 0.70 -27.92 -4.61
C ARG A 84 1.32 -29.05 -3.81
N PRO A 85 1.22 -30.32 -4.27
CA PRO A 85 1.93 -31.43 -3.65
C PRO A 85 3.45 -31.27 -3.84
N ARG A 86 4.22 -31.94 -3.01
CA ARG A 86 5.66 -32.05 -3.23
C ARG A 86 5.95 -32.85 -4.48
N ASP A 87 6.88 -32.35 -5.28
CA ASP A 87 7.37 -33.01 -6.48
C ASP A 87 8.90 -32.81 -6.55
N PRO A 88 9.70 -33.83 -6.20
CA PRO A 88 11.16 -33.69 -6.16
C PRO A 88 11.79 -33.25 -7.49
N LEU A 89 11.18 -33.62 -8.63
CA LEU A 89 11.69 -33.20 -9.93
C LEU A 89 11.44 -31.69 -10.16
N LEU A 90 10.21 -31.21 -9.92
CA LEU A 90 9.88 -29.80 -10.06
C LEU A 90 10.56 -28.95 -8.99
N GLU A 91 10.72 -29.46 -7.77
CA GLU A 91 11.45 -28.77 -6.69
C GLU A 91 12.93 -28.56 -7.03
N THR A 92 13.52 -29.40 -7.86
CA THR A 92 14.89 -29.21 -8.35
C THR A 92 15.01 -27.97 -9.23
N TRP A 93 13.97 -27.62 -9.97
CA TRP A 93 13.93 -26.47 -10.87
C TRP A 93 13.43 -25.19 -10.21
N ASN A 94 12.32 -25.29 -9.47
CA ASN A 94 11.53 -24.12 -9.05
C ASN A 94 11.57 -23.89 -7.54
N GLY A 95 12.39 -24.63 -6.80
CA GLY A 95 12.48 -24.53 -5.35
C GLY A 95 11.51 -25.42 -4.58
N ARG A 96 11.74 -25.49 -3.28
CA ARG A 96 11.00 -26.40 -2.38
C ARG A 96 9.56 -25.97 -2.19
N ARG A 97 8.66 -26.94 -2.11
CA ARG A 97 7.25 -26.76 -1.77
C ARG A 97 6.97 -27.23 -0.35
N LEU A 98 5.99 -26.60 0.31
CA LEU A 98 5.52 -27.03 1.63
C LEU A 98 4.99 -28.46 1.57
N GLY A 99 4.09 -28.74 0.60
CA GLY A 99 3.42 -30.03 0.42
C GLY A 99 2.30 -30.29 1.40
N VAL A 100 1.44 -31.21 1.02
CA VAL A 100 0.19 -31.56 1.73
C VAL A 100 0.47 -32.05 3.16
N GLU A 101 1.49 -32.88 3.34
CA GLU A 101 1.77 -33.56 4.62
C GLU A 101 2.22 -32.59 5.73
N ARG A 102 2.87 -31.47 5.37
CA ARG A 102 3.39 -30.48 6.33
C ARG A 102 2.42 -29.34 6.58
N ALA A 103 1.47 -29.13 5.65
CA ALA A 103 0.60 -27.98 5.67
C ALA A 103 -0.26 -27.89 6.96
N PRO A 104 -0.86 -28.97 7.49
CA PRO A 104 -1.66 -28.89 8.71
C PRO A 104 -0.89 -28.30 9.88
N GLN A 105 0.30 -28.79 10.15
CA GLN A 105 1.13 -28.31 11.24
C GLN A 105 1.70 -26.89 10.96
N LYS A 106 2.16 -26.64 9.72
CA LYS A 106 2.87 -25.39 9.40
C LYS A 106 1.92 -24.20 9.28
N LEU A 107 0.69 -24.43 8.81
CA LEU A 107 -0.33 -23.39 8.60
C LEU A 107 -1.40 -23.39 9.70
N ASN A 108 -1.30 -24.31 10.66
CA ASN A 108 -2.29 -24.50 11.72
C ASN A 108 -3.72 -24.63 11.13
N VAL A 109 -3.90 -25.61 10.22
CA VAL A 109 -5.17 -25.94 9.56
C VAL A 109 -5.54 -27.37 9.87
N ASP A 110 -6.84 -27.71 9.81
CA ASP A 110 -7.33 -29.03 10.18
C ASP A 110 -6.98 -30.09 9.15
N GLU A 111 -7.10 -29.77 7.87
CA GLU A 111 -6.80 -30.68 6.76
C GLU A 111 -6.11 -29.96 5.61
N ALA A 112 -5.38 -30.76 4.83
CA ALA A 112 -4.74 -30.30 3.61
C ALA A 112 -4.90 -31.34 2.49
N TYR A 113 -5.11 -30.88 1.27
CA TYR A 113 -5.26 -31.70 0.07
C TYR A 113 -4.39 -31.16 -1.07
N SER A 114 -4.08 -32.02 -2.04
CA SER A 114 -3.52 -31.52 -3.30
C SER A 114 -4.52 -30.61 -4.01
N ILE A 115 -4.04 -29.52 -4.59
CA ILE A 115 -4.88 -28.65 -5.44
C ILE A 115 -5.43 -29.42 -6.66
N ASP A 116 -4.72 -30.46 -7.11
CA ASP A 116 -5.15 -31.32 -8.22
C ASP A 116 -6.41 -32.14 -7.85
N ASP A 117 -6.62 -32.39 -6.56
CA ASP A 117 -7.77 -33.13 -6.04
C ASP A 117 -8.97 -32.21 -5.71
N PHE A 118 -8.86 -30.91 -5.97
CA PHE A 118 -9.91 -29.94 -5.62
C PHE A 118 -11.30 -30.37 -6.15
N LYS A 119 -11.36 -30.81 -7.40
CA LYS A 119 -12.64 -31.19 -8.04
C LYS A 119 -13.32 -32.40 -7.40
N THR A 120 -12.57 -33.24 -6.73
CA THR A 120 -13.08 -34.45 -6.08
C THR A 120 -13.32 -34.28 -4.58
N GLU A 121 -12.51 -33.49 -3.92
CA GLU A 121 -12.61 -33.31 -2.46
C GLU A 121 -13.53 -32.13 -2.08
N PHE A 122 -13.52 -31.04 -2.84
CA PHE A 122 -14.38 -29.87 -2.56
C PHE A 122 -15.88 -30.25 -2.52
N PRO A 123 -16.45 -31.04 -3.47
CA PRO A 123 -17.83 -31.49 -3.37
C PRO A 123 -18.15 -32.30 -2.11
N LYS A 124 -17.25 -33.20 -1.67
CA LYS A 124 -17.43 -33.99 -0.46
C LYS A 124 -17.43 -33.12 0.80
N LEU A 125 -16.48 -32.15 0.87
CA LEU A 125 -16.34 -31.25 1.99
C LEU A 125 -17.53 -30.29 2.13
N THR A 126 -18.22 -29.99 1.03
CA THR A 126 -19.31 -29.01 0.98
C THR A 126 -20.70 -29.59 0.78
N GLU A 127 -20.85 -30.93 0.76
CA GLU A 127 -22.08 -31.63 0.41
C GLU A 127 -23.33 -31.18 1.18
N LYS A 128 -23.12 -30.81 2.48
CA LYS A 128 -24.24 -30.44 3.37
C LYS A 128 -24.38 -28.91 3.54
N LEU A 129 -23.60 -28.14 2.81
CA LEU A 129 -23.60 -26.69 2.95
C LEU A 129 -24.59 -26.06 1.98
N THR A 130 -25.19 -24.96 2.41
CA THR A 130 -26.21 -24.25 1.64
C THR A 130 -25.70 -22.93 1.05
N ALA A 131 -24.64 -22.36 1.60
CA ALA A 131 -24.12 -21.08 1.20
C ALA A 131 -22.60 -21.09 0.99
N LEU A 132 -22.14 -20.24 0.06
CA LEU A 132 -20.74 -20.03 -0.23
C LEU A 132 -20.42 -18.53 -0.15
N TYR A 133 -19.39 -18.17 0.59
CA TYR A 133 -18.76 -16.86 0.50
C TYR A 133 -17.66 -16.95 -0.55
N HIS A 134 -17.83 -16.24 -1.68
CA HIS A 134 -16.91 -16.25 -2.82
C HIS A 134 -17.03 -14.96 -3.62
N VAL A 135 -15.92 -14.51 -4.20
CA VAL A 135 -15.86 -13.35 -5.10
C VAL A 135 -15.44 -13.84 -6.48
N ALA A 136 -16.37 -13.84 -7.41
CA ALA A 136 -16.12 -14.19 -8.80
C ALA A 136 -15.20 -13.17 -9.50
N ASP A 137 -14.55 -13.61 -10.57
CA ASP A 137 -13.66 -12.82 -11.43
C ASP A 137 -12.38 -12.28 -10.78
N ARG A 138 -12.17 -12.54 -9.48
CA ARG A 138 -10.93 -12.19 -8.81
C ARG A 138 -9.76 -13.06 -9.23
N HIS A 139 -9.99 -14.36 -9.29
CA HIS A 139 -9.01 -15.37 -9.71
C HIS A 139 -9.62 -16.32 -10.76
N PRO A 140 -9.56 -15.99 -12.06
CA PRO A 140 -10.22 -16.77 -13.12
C PRO A 140 -9.83 -18.25 -13.14
N TRP A 141 -8.59 -18.59 -12.72
CA TRP A 141 -8.14 -19.97 -12.60
C TRP A 141 -8.89 -20.73 -11.50
N GLY A 142 -9.15 -20.07 -10.38
CA GLY A 142 -9.90 -20.63 -9.26
C GLY A 142 -11.39 -20.74 -9.58
N ASP A 143 -11.97 -19.74 -10.24
CA ASP A 143 -13.35 -19.76 -10.70
C ASP A 143 -13.59 -20.94 -11.66
N LYS A 144 -12.62 -21.22 -12.53
CA LYS A 144 -12.66 -22.39 -13.40
C LYS A 144 -12.67 -23.69 -12.59
N LEU A 145 -11.81 -23.83 -11.58
CA LEU A 145 -11.81 -25.00 -10.70
C LEU A 145 -13.15 -25.18 -9.96
N LEU A 146 -13.70 -24.08 -9.44
CA LEU A 146 -14.99 -24.08 -8.77
C LEU A 146 -16.11 -24.51 -9.72
N ALA A 147 -16.16 -23.97 -10.92
CA ALA A 147 -17.14 -24.35 -11.94
C ALA A 147 -17.03 -25.83 -12.34
N GLU A 148 -15.81 -26.33 -12.50
CA GLU A 148 -15.54 -27.75 -12.85
C GLU A 148 -15.85 -28.72 -11.71
N SER A 149 -15.96 -28.25 -10.44
CA SER A 149 -16.42 -29.08 -9.32
C SER A 149 -17.91 -29.41 -9.37
N ALA A 150 -18.67 -28.67 -10.21
CA ALA A 150 -20.11 -28.83 -10.41
C ALA A 150 -20.97 -28.66 -9.14
N VAL A 151 -20.44 -28.15 -8.04
CA VAL A 151 -21.18 -27.86 -6.82
C VAL A 151 -22.05 -26.60 -7.01
N LYS A 152 -23.28 -26.66 -6.50
CA LYS A 152 -24.22 -25.52 -6.50
C LYS A 152 -24.63 -25.19 -5.08
N PHE A 153 -24.58 -23.90 -4.75
CA PHE A 153 -25.05 -23.36 -3.49
C PHE A 153 -26.38 -22.60 -3.69
N TYR A 154 -27.23 -22.60 -2.67
CA TYR A 154 -28.47 -21.85 -2.70
C TYR A 154 -28.22 -20.33 -2.61
N ALA A 155 -27.16 -19.93 -1.90
CA ALA A 155 -26.76 -18.53 -1.77
C ALA A 155 -25.23 -18.39 -1.96
N VAL A 156 -24.84 -17.29 -2.63
CA VAL A 156 -23.45 -16.87 -2.72
C VAL A 156 -23.34 -15.46 -2.18
N PHE A 157 -22.40 -15.26 -1.25
CA PHE A 157 -22.14 -13.99 -0.59
C PHE A 157 -20.75 -13.48 -0.96
N ASP A 158 -20.61 -12.17 -1.03
CA ASP A 158 -19.32 -11.52 -1.17
C ASP A 158 -18.62 -11.44 0.20
N TRP A 159 -17.43 -12.04 0.31
CA TRP A 159 -16.61 -11.96 1.53
C TRP A 159 -15.77 -10.67 1.61
N GLN A 160 -15.63 -9.92 0.53
CA GLN A 160 -14.73 -8.76 0.44
C GLN A 160 -15.02 -7.68 1.50
N PRO A 161 -16.28 -7.24 1.71
CA PRO A 161 -16.56 -6.21 2.73
C PRO A 161 -16.10 -6.64 4.13
N MET A 162 -16.36 -7.89 4.51
CA MET A 162 -15.97 -8.44 5.80
C MET A 162 -14.44 -8.44 5.99
N LEU A 163 -13.71 -8.99 5.04
CA LEU A 163 -12.25 -9.09 5.14
C LEU A 163 -11.57 -7.71 5.00
N SER A 164 -12.13 -6.81 4.21
CA SER A 164 -11.63 -5.44 4.06
C SER A 164 -11.71 -4.67 5.38
N GLU A 165 -12.82 -4.76 6.09
CA GLU A 165 -12.97 -4.12 7.40
C GLU A 165 -12.04 -4.74 8.46
N MET A 166 -11.81 -6.06 8.40
CA MET A 166 -10.83 -6.71 9.27
C MET A 166 -9.40 -6.24 9.00
N ARG A 167 -9.03 -5.99 7.75
CA ARG A 167 -7.70 -5.51 7.34
C ARG A 167 -7.46 -4.04 7.69
N LEU A 168 -8.52 -3.25 7.81
CA LEU A 168 -8.43 -1.82 8.07
C LEU A 168 -7.81 -1.53 9.45
N ILE A 169 -8.18 -2.29 10.48
CA ILE A 169 -7.66 -2.15 11.84
C ILE A 169 -6.47 -3.08 12.02
N LYS A 170 -5.27 -2.52 12.07
CA LYS A 170 -4.02 -3.27 12.16
C LYS A 170 -3.78 -3.80 13.57
N SER A 171 -3.39 -5.05 13.66
CA SER A 171 -2.92 -5.68 14.91
C SER A 171 -1.59 -5.07 15.38
N PRO A 172 -1.19 -5.27 16.65
CA PRO A 172 0.13 -4.85 17.13
C PRO A 172 1.30 -5.44 16.30
N ASN A 173 1.16 -6.67 15.79
CA ASN A 173 2.18 -7.30 14.97
C ASN A 173 2.24 -6.68 13.56
N GLU A 174 1.10 -6.37 12.94
CA GLU A 174 1.03 -5.63 11.67
C GLU A 174 1.65 -4.24 11.80
N ILE A 175 1.31 -3.51 12.87
CA ILE A 175 1.88 -2.19 13.18
C ILE A 175 3.40 -2.26 13.28
N ARG A 176 3.96 -3.29 13.92
CA ARG A 176 5.40 -3.50 14.03
C ARG A 176 6.06 -3.67 12.64
N LEU A 177 5.45 -4.43 11.73
CA LEU A 177 5.94 -4.62 10.37
C LEU A 177 5.86 -3.31 9.57
N MET A 178 4.75 -2.57 9.68
CA MET A 178 4.58 -1.29 8.99
C MET A 178 5.51 -0.18 9.54
N GLN A 179 5.82 -0.19 10.83
CA GLN A 179 6.88 0.67 11.39
C GLN A 179 8.24 0.36 10.76
N GLN A 180 8.54 -0.92 10.55
CA GLN A 180 9.79 -1.32 9.91
C GLN A 180 9.80 -0.94 8.41
N ALA A 181 8.69 -1.15 7.71
CA ALA A 181 8.53 -0.73 6.31
C ALA A 181 8.74 0.79 6.17
N GLY A 182 8.08 1.60 7.00
CA GLY A 182 8.24 3.06 7.00
C GLY A 182 9.67 3.50 7.31
N ARG A 183 10.36 2.81 8.23
CA ARG A 183 11.76 3.09 8.55
C ARG A 183 12.71 2.77 7.40
N ILE A 184 12.53 1.62 6.75
CA ILE A 184 13.34 1.21 5.59
C ILE A 184 13.10 2.18 4.44
N THR A 185 11.85 2.54 4.20
CA THR A 185 11.48 3.54 3.18
C THR A 185 12.17 4.87 3.44
N ALA A 186 12.16 5.37 4.69
CA ALA A 186 12.85 6.59 5.07
C ALA A 186 14.37 6.55 4.80
N PHE A 187 15.03 5.41 5.01
CA PHE A 187 16.45 5.25 4.66
C PHE A 187 16.69 5.41 3.15
N GLY A 188 15.81 4.86 2.30
CA GLY A 188 15.89 5.05 0.85
C GLY A 188 15.81 6.53 0.46
N HIS A 189 14.90 7.30 1.06
CA HIS A 189 14.78 8.74 0.81
C HIS A 189 15.99 9.53 1.32
N ILE A 190 16.53 9.19 2.48
CA ILE A 190 17.77 9.79 3.00
C ILE A 190 18.92 9.54 2.04
N GLN A 191 19.09 8.30 1.58
CA GLN A 191 20.11 7.94 0.60
C GLN A 191 19.93 8.74 -0.71
N ALA A 192 18.71 8.81 -1.22
CA ALA A 192 18.39 9.58 -2.42
C ALA A 192 18.82 11.06 -2.29
N MET A 193 18.50 11.73 -1.15
CA MET A 193 18.92 13.10 -0.89
C MET A 193 20.46 13.23 -0.87
N GLN A 194 21.17 12.28 -0.28
CA GLN A 194 22.62 12.30 -0.16
C GLN A 194 23.36 12.14 -1.51
N VAL A 195 22.76 11.39 -2.44
CA VAL A 195 23.42 11.05 -3.71
C VAL A 195 22.95 11.86 -4.91
N THR A 196 21.81 12.55 -4.78
CA THR A 196 21.26 13.37 -5.87
C THR A 196 22.19 14.55 -6.18
N ARG A 197 22.55 14.68 -7.46
CA ARG A 197 23.36 15.78 -8.00
C ARG A 197 22.89 16.08 -9.44
N PRO A 198 23.13 17.28 -9.95
CA PRO A 198 22.90 17.59 -11.36
C PRO A 198 23.59 16.61 -12.32
N ASN A 199 22.91 16.30 -13.41
CA ASN A 199 23.32 15.38 -14.46
C ASN A 199 23.26 13.87 -14.09
N ARG A 200 22.91 13.47 -12.88
CA ARG A 200 22.54 12.09 -12.61
C ARG A 200 21.19 11.79 -13.26
N PHE A 201 21.01 10.56 -13.74
CA PHE A 201 19.73 10.10 -14.28
C PHE A 201 18.77 9.70 -13.15
N GLN A 202 17.47 9.84 -13.40
CA GLN A 202 16.42 9.48 -12.45
C GLN A 202 16.49 8.00 -12.04
N TYR A 203 16.75 7.08 -12.99
CA TYR A 203 16.94 5.65 -12.70
C TYR A 203 18.17 5.35 -11.83
N GLU A 204 19.20 6.20 -11.82
CA GLU A 204 20.34 6.02 -10.92
C GLU A 204 19.92 6.30 -9.47
N ILE A 205 19.08 7.32 -9.25
CA ILE A 205 18.54 7.63 -7.93
C ILE A 205 17.56 6.53 -7.49
N GLU A 206 16.70 6.04 -8.38
CA GLU A 206 15.84 4.89 -8.13
C GLU A 206 16.67 3.66 -7.70
N SER A 207 17.78 3.38 -8.36
CA SER A 207 18.65 2.25 -8.03
C SER A 207 19.25 2.36 -6.62
N GLU A 208 19.61 3.56 -6.17
CA GLU A 208 20.10 3.79 -4.80
C GLU A 208 18.99 3.53 -3.76
N ILE A 209 17.76 3.96 -4.03
CA ILE A 209 16.60 3.70 -3.17
C ILE A 209 16.34 2.20 -3.07
N LEU A 210 16.27 1.50 -4.20
CA LEU A 210 16.05 0.05 -4.26
C LEU A 210 17.19 -0.73 -3.59
N HIS A 211 18.44 -0.24 -3.67
CA HIS A 211 19.58 -0.81 -2.95
C HIS A 211 19.34 -0.72 -1.43
N GLU A 212 18.92 0.46 -0.91
CA GLU A 212 18.62 0.61 0.51
C GLU A 212 17.49 -0.31 0.97
N PHE A 213 16.43 -0.46 0.19
CA PHE A 213 15.35 -1.40 0.51
C PHE A 213 15.88 -2.83 0.63
N ASN A 214 16.62 -3.29 -0.38
CA ASN A 214 17.16 -4.65 -0.43
C ASN A 214 18.14 -4.96 0.71
N ARG A 215 19.07 -4.06 1.02
CA ARG A 215 20.06 -4.27 2.11
C ARG A 215 19.42 -4.36 3.48
N HIS A 216 18.20 -3.83 3.65
CA HIS A 216 17.43 -3.91 4.89
C HIS A 216 16.36 -5.02 4.88
N GLY A 217 16.36 -5.91 3.86
CA GLY A 217 15.51 -7.08 3.79
C GLY A 217 14.14 -6.87 3.12
N ALA A 218 13.85 -5.66 2.63
CA ALA A 218 12.69 -5.39 1.78
C ALA A 218 13.09 -5.60 0.31
N ARG A 219 12.83 -6.78 -0.22
CA ARG A 219 13.30 -7.17 -1.56
C ARG A 219 12.58 -6.47 -2.70
N PHE A 220 11.42 -5.90 -2.45
CA PHE A 220 10.57 -5.30 -3.47
C PHE A 220 10.10 -3.91 -3.03
N PRO A 221 9.94 -2.98 -3.98
CA PRO A 221 9.14 -1.80 -3.74
C PRO A 221 7.66 -2.21 -3.61
N SER A 222 6.87 -1.42 -2.87
CA SER A 222 5.43 -1.61 -2.75
C SER A 222 4.67 -1.14 -4.00
N TYR A 223 5.27 -0.25 -4.77
CA TYR A 223 4.81 0.27 -6.07
C TYR A 223 6.01 0.73 -6.90
N ASN A 224 5.77 0.99 -8.19
CA ASN A 224 6.83 1.53 -9.07
C ASN A 224 7.26 2.90 -8.58
N SER A 225 8.54 3.05 -8.26
CA SER A 225 9.09 4.30 -7.75
C SER A 225 8.94 5.44 -8.76
N ILE A 226 8.59 6.62 -8.27
CA ILE A 226 8.52 7.86 -9.02
C ILE A 226 9.76 8.68 -8.68
N VAL A 227 10.54 9.06 -9.69
CA VAL A 227 11.70 9.96 -9.54
C VAL A 227 11.56 11.06 -10.59
N ALA A 228 10.83 12.10 -10.26
CA ALA A 228 10.34 13.11 -11.21
C ALA A 228 11.11 14.44 -11.04
N GLY A 229 12.02 14.74 -11.99
CA GLY A 229 12.77 16.00 -12.02
C GLY A 229 12.04 17.11 -12.78
N GLY A 230 12.04 18.33 -12.24
CA GLY A 230 11.43 19.52 -12.88
C GLY A 230 9.93 19.35 -13.15
N ASP A 231 9.49 19.67 -14.36
CA ASP A 231 8.06 19.59 -14.76
C ASP A 231 7.48 18.17 -14.72
N ASN A 232 8.31 17.11 -14.81
CA ASN A 232 7.85 15.74 -14.64
C ASN A 232 7.17 15.51 -13.27
N ALA A 233 7.52 16.30 -12.26
CA ALA A 233 6.87 16.28 -10.94
C ALA A 233 5.38 16.67 -10.99
N CYS A 234 4.92 17.27 -12.09
CA CYS A 234 3.50 17.58 -12.33
C CYS A 234 2.71 16.40 -12.93
N ILE A 235 3.39 15.28 -13.26
CA ILE A 235 2.79 14.01 -13.66
C ILE A 235 2.72 13.11 -12.43
N LEU A 236 1.52 12.90 -11.87
CA LEU A 236 1.35 12.29 -10.55
C LEU A 236 1.97 10.89 -10.40
N HIS A 237 1.90 10.06 -11.45
CA HIS A 237 2.47 8.71 -11.48
C HIS A 237 3.54 8.60 -12.59
N TYR A 238 4.53 9.50 -12.55
CA TYR A 238 5.67 9.47 -13.46
C TYR A 238 6.63 8.33 -13.08
N THR A 239 6.70 7.30 -13.89
CA THR A 239 7.50 6.08 -13.62
C THR A 239 8.54 5.77 -14.70
N GLU A 240 8.67 6.61 -15.71
CA GLU A 240 9.68 6.44 -16.77
C GLU A 240 11.10 6.51 -16.22
N ASN A 241 11.39 7.47 -15.34
CA ASN A 241 12.65 7.66 -14.61
C ASN A 241 13.89 7.65 -15.52
N ASP A 242 13.77 8.11 -16.77
CA ASP A 242 14.81 7.96 -17.80
C ASP A 242 15.54 9.27 -18.18
N GLN A 243 15.17 10.39 -17.52
CA GLN A 243 15.74 11.70 -17.82
C GLN A 243 16.87 12.10 -16.85
N PRO A 244 17.87 12.92 -17.29
CA PRO A 244 18.82 13.51 -16.39
C PRO A 244 18.19 14.57 -15.52
N LEU A 245 18.59 14.63 -14.25
CA LEU A 245 18.23 15.68 -13.30
C LEU A 245 19.02 16.96 -13.62
N LYS A 246 18.33 18.09 -13.76
CA LYS A 246 18.94 19.37 -14.14
C LYS A 246 19.30 20.22 -12.92
N ASP A 247 20.36 20.99 -13.03
CA ASP A 247 20.70 22.00 -12.03
C ASP A 247 19.59 23.06 -11.92
N GLY A 248 19.20 23.37 -10.70
CA GLY A 248 18.11 24.32 -10.43
C GLY A 248 16.70 23.71 -10.39
N ASP A 249 16.50 22.47 -10.82
CA ASP A 249 15.22 21.77 -10.70
C ASP A 249 14.98 21.25 -9.27
N LEU A 250 13.70 21.02 -8.94
CA LEU A 250 13.31 20.12 -7.87
C LEU A 250 13.24 18.69 -8.40
N VAL A 251 13.48 17.71 -7.55
CA VAL A 251 13.12 16.31 -7.78
C VAL A 251 12.09 15.88 -6.73
N LEU A 252 10.96 15.37 -7.22
CA LEU A 252 9.94 14.72 -6.42
C LEU A 252 10.18 13.23 -6.49
N ILE A 253 10.38 12.60 -5.34
CA ILE A 253 10.54 11.16 -5.22
C ILE A 253 9.38 10.61 -4.39
N ASP A 254 8.65 9.67 -4.98
CA ASP A 254 7.61 8.91 -4.34
C ASP A 254 7.95 7.43 -4.45
N ALA A 255 8.36 6.86 -3.33
CA ALA A 255 8.88 5.50 -3.26
C ALA A 255 8.64 4.89 -1.88
N GLY A 256 8.24 3.64 -1.87
CA GLY A 256 8.03 2.88 -0.66
C GLY A 256 8.44 1.41 -0.82
N CYS A 257 8.91 0.78 0.24
CA CYS A 257 9.27 -0.63 0.23
C CYS A 257 8.11 -1.53 0.68
N GLU A 258 8.07 -2.76 0.17
CA GLU A 258 7.27 -3.84 0.75
C GLU A 258 8.15 -4.64 1.72
N PHE A 259 7.83 -4.60 3.00
CA PHE A 259 8.52 -5.39 4.03
C PHE A 259 7.56 -6.41 4.63
N ALA A 260 7.85 -7.69 4.44
CA ALA A 260 7.00 -8.79 4.89
C ALA A 260 5.53 -8.65 4.46
N MET A 261 5.29 -8.31 3.21
CA MET A 261 3.99 -8.05 2.56
C MET A 261 3.35 -6.68 2.91
N TYR A 262 3.87 -5.92 3.87
CA TYR A 262 3.31 -4.61 4.25
C TYR A 262 4.03 -3.46 3.55
N ALA A 263 3.25 -2.51 3.04
CA ALA A 263 3.73 -1.35 2.32
C ALA A 263 4.22 -0.23 3.26
N GLY A 264 5.32 0.41 2.87
CA GLY A 264 5.65 1.78 3.26
C GLY A 264 5.35 2.70 2.09
N ASP A 265 5.12 3.99 2.37
CA ASP A 265 4.78 4.99 1.38
C ASP A 265 5.28 6.36 1.80
N ILE A 266 6.21 6.94 1.05
CA ILE A 266 6.78 8.26 1.34
C ILE A 266 6.96 9.04 0.05
N THR A 267 6.52 10.29 0.06
CA THR A 267 6.97 11.27 -0.94
C THR A 267 7.81 12.35 -0.29
N ARG A 268 8.93 12.69 -0.92
CA ARG A 268 9.77 13.85 -0.60
C ARG A 268 10.10 14.61 -1.87
N THR A 269 10.11 15.94 -1.75
CA THR A 269 10.55 16.84 -2.84
C THR A 269 11.71 17.68 -2.35
N PHE A 270 12.80 17.75 -3.13
CA PHE A 270 14.00 18.49 -2.74
C PHE A 270 14.77 19.00 -3.96
N PRO A 271 15.63 20.04 -3.81
CA PRO A 271 16.36 20.59 -4.94
C PRO A 271 17.48 19.66 -5.41
N VAL A 272 17.62 19.48 -6.73
CA VAL A 272 18.65 18.63 -7.34
C VAL A 272 20.08 19.06 -6.94
N ASN A 273 20.31 20.36 -6.81
CA ASN A 273 21.60 20.93 -6.42
C ASN A 273 21.76 21.20 -4.91
N GLY A 274 20.79 20.77 -4.09
CA GLY A 274 20.84 20.91 -2.63
C GLY A 274 20.42 22.30 -2.10
N LYS A 275 19.89 23.21 -2.95
CA LYS A 275 19.47 24.56 -2.52
C LYS A 275 18.15 24.96 -3.17
N PHE A 276 17.12 25.23 -2.34
CA PHE A 276 15.85 25.75 -2.82
C PHE A 276 16.01 27.20 -3.32
N THR A 277 15.48 27.50 -4.50
CA THR A 277 15.24 28.88 -4.95
C THR A 277 14.07 29.49 -4.17
N GLN A 278 13.93 30.83 -4.20
CA GLN A 278 12.84 31.46 -3.46
C GLN A 278 11.45 31.02 -3.90
N PRO A 279 11.10 30.91 -5.20
CA PRO A 279 9.80 30.39 -5.63
C PRO A 279 9.55 28.93 -5.22
N GLN A 280 10.57 28.09 -5.29
CA GLN A 280 10.48 26.68 -4.85
C GLN A 280 10.21 26.60 -3.34
N ARG A 281 10.90 27.44 -2.55
CA ARG A 281 10.70 27.52 -1.10
C ARG A 281 9.27 27.93 -0.76
N GLU A 282 8.71 28.94 -1.44
CA GLU A 282 7.35 29.43 -1.21
C GLU A 282 6.29 28.33 -1.44
N ILE A 283 6.40 27.59 -2.53
CA ILE A 283 5.50 26.46 -2.82
C ILE A 283 5.72 25.31 -1.83
N TYR A 284 6.97 24.98 -1.54
CA TYR A 284 7.31 23.90 -0.60
C TYR A 284 6.79 24.18 0.82
N GLU A 285 7.02 25.38 1.34
CA GLU A 285 6.56 25.80 2.66
C GLU A 285 5.03 25.80 2.76
N LEU A 286 4.34 26.16 1.68
CA LEU A 286 2.87 26.08 1.62
C LEU A 286 2.37 24.64 1.72
N VAL A 287 2.97 23.70 0.96
CA VAL A 287 2.64 22.27 1.03
C VAL A 287 3.00 21.71 2.41
N LEU A 288 4.17 22.04 2.95
CA LEU A 288 4.61 21.57 4.28
C LEU A 288 3.68 22.08 5.40
N LYS A 289 3.25 23.35 5.33
CA LYS A 289 2.26 23.92 6.26
C LYS A 289 0.93 23.15 6.20
N ALA A 290 0.46 22.86 5.00
CA ALA A 290 -0.77 22.10 4.80
C ALA A 290 -0.63 20.66 5.33
N GLN A 291 0.49 19.99 5.10
CA GLN A 291 0.79 18.64 5.57
C GLN A 291 0.86 18.58 7.10
N LYS A 292 1.55 19.50 7.74
CA LYS A 292 1.63 19.59 9.21
C LYS A 292 0.23 19.77 9.82
N ARG A 293 -0.58 20.67 9.23
CA ARG A 293 -1.95 20.88 9.69
C ARG A 293 -2.83 19.66 9.52
N ALA A 294 -2.68 18.94 8.41
CA ALA A 294 -3.38 17.67 8.21
C ALA A 294 -3.01 16.64 9.28
N ILE A 295 -1.72 16.49 9.60
CA ILE A 295 -1.26 15.59 10.67
C ILE A 295 -1.90 15.92 12.01
N GLU A 296 -2.01 17.21 12.37
CA GLU A 296 -2.68 17.64 13.60
C GLU A 296 -4.17 17.26 13.64
N LEU A 297 -4.84 17.25 12.49
CA LEU A 297 -6.26 16.96 12.37
C LEU A 297 -6.58 15.48 12.19
N LEU A 298 -5.64 14.68 11.66
CA LEU A 298 -5.82 13.23 11.49
C LEU A 298 -5.60 12.51 12.80
N VAL A 299 -6.56 12.61 13.70
CA VAL A 299 -6.57 12.01 15.04
C VAL A 299 -7.88 11.27 15.29
N LEU A 300 -7.89 10.43 16.32
CA LEU A 300 -9.05 9.66 16.75
C LEU A 300 -10.31 10.54 16.83
N GLY A 301 -11.41 10.09 16.25
CA GLY A 301 -12.71 10.79 16.25
C GLY A 301 -12.89 11.80 15.12
N ASN A 302 -11.82 12.21 14.44
CA ASN A 302 -11.91 13.06 13.25
C ASN A 302 -12.04 12.19 11.97
N SER A 303 -12.07 12.83 10.82
CA SER A 303 -12.17 12.16 9.52
C SER A 303 -11.12 12.71 8.52
N ILE A 304 -10.88 11.94 7.46
CA ILE A 304 -10.04 12.38 6.34
C ILE A 304 -10.62 13.63 5.68
N LYS A 305 -11.96 13.67 5.54
CA LYS A 305 -12.67 14.83 4.98
C LYS A 305 -12.34 16.12 5.72
N LEU A 306 -12.46 16.11 7.05
CA LEU A 306 -12.18 17.30 7.87
C LEU A 306 -10.75 17.82 7.63
N ALA A 307 -9.76 16.94 7.62
CA ALA A 307 -8.37 17.32 7.36
C ALA A 307 -8.16 17.83 5.92
N ASN A 308 -8.79 17.18 4.94
CA ASN A 308 -8.69 17.56 3.53
C ASN A 308 -9.33 18.93 3.26
N ASP A 309 -10.49 19.23 3.85
CA ASP A 309 -11.16 20.52 3.69
C ASP A 309 -10.27 21.66 4.20
N GLU A 310 -9.60 21.48 5.33
CA GLU A 310 -8.64 22.45 5.88
C GLU A 310 -7.40 22.59 4.98
N VAL A 311 -6.83 21.49 4.47
CA VAL A 311 -5.71 21.48 3.52
C VAL A 311 -6.05 22.25 2.24
N ILE A 312 -7.25 22.04 1.70
CA ILE A 312 -7.75 22.77 0.52
C ILE A 312 -7.77 24.27 0.83
N ARG A 313 -8.29 24.68 1.99
CA ARG A 313 -8.36 26.08 2.39
C ARG A 313 -6.98 26.72 2.51
N ILE A 314 -6.04 26.06 3.21
CA ILE A 314 -4.66 26.55 3.37
C ILE A 314 -3.98 26.73 2.02
N LYS A 315 -4.08 25.74 1.12
CA LYS A 315 -3.44 25.81 -0.19
C LYS A 315 -4.10 26.86 -1.10
N THR A 316 -5.42 26.94 -1.12
CA THR A 316 -6.13 27.94 -1.93
C THR A 316 -5.76 29.35 -1.48
N GLN A 317 -5.74 29.62 -0.18
CA GLN A 317 -5.31 30.91 0.35
C GLN A 317 -3.85 31.20 -0.05
N GLY A 318 -2.93 30.26 0.14
CA GLY A 318 -1.54 30.45 -0.24
C GLY A 318 -1.33 30.69 -1.74
N LEU A 319 -2.08 29.98 -2.60
CA LEU A 319 -2.03 30.22 -4.06
C LEU A 319 -2.56 31.60 -4.44
N VAL A 320 -3.53 32.15 -3.71
CA VAL A 320 -4.00 33.55 -3.87
C VAL A 320 -2.93 34.53 -3.40
N ASP A 321 -2.33 34.29 -2.25
CA ASP A 321 -1.27 35.16 -1.68
C ASP A 321 -0.05 35.22 -2.61
N LEU A 322 0.28 34.15 -3.32
CA LEU A 322 1.35 34.07 -4.31
C LEU A 322 0.95 34.61 -5.71
N GLY A 323 -0.30 35.03 -5.89
CA GLY A 323 -0.83 35.53 -7.17
C GLY A 323 -1.00 34.46 -8.24
N ILE A 324 -0.98 33.18 -7.88
CA ILE A 324 -1.20 32.02 -8.75
C ILE A 324 -2.70 31.84 -9.01
N LEU A 325 -3.53 31.96 -7.98
CA LEU A 325 -4.99 32.09 -8.09
C LEU A 325 -5.41 33.55 -7.86
N LYS A 326 -6.54 33.93 -8.43
CA LYS A 326 -7.10 35.28 -8.29
C LYS A 326 -8.57 35.19 -7.94
N GLY A 327 -8.97 35.83 -6.83
CA GLY A 327 -10.37 35.91 -6.42
C GLY A 327 -10.56 35.69 -4.92
N ASP A 328 -11.82 35.58 -4.53
CA ASP A 328 -12.23 35.27 -3.18
C ASP A 328 -12.00 33.78 -2.88
N VAL A 329 -11.36 33.47 -1.77
CA VAL A 329 -10.94 32.10 -1.42
C VAL A 329 -12.14 31.14 -1.28
N ASP A 330 -13.24 31.60 -0.67
CA ASP A 330 -14.41 30.73 -0.48
C ASP A 330 -15.08 30.39 -1.82
N LYS A 331 -15.14 31.35 -2.75
CA LYS A 331 -15.62 31.10 -4.13
C LYS A 331 -14.71 30.17 -4.89
N LEU A 332 -13.39 30.36 -4.79
CA LEU A 332 -12.40 29.49 -5.46
C LEU A 332 -12.49 28.04 -4.94
N ILE A 333 -12.80 27.85 -3.67
CA ILE A 333 -13.02 26.52 -3.08
C ILE A 333 -14.35 25.95 -3.59
N GLU A 334 -15.45 26.71 -3.60
CA GLU A 334 -16.75 26.28 -4.09
C GLU A 334 -16.70 25.88 -5.58
N GLU A 335 -16.03 26.69 -6.39
CA GLU A 335 -15.79 26.45 -7.83
C GLU A 335 -14.72 25.36 -8.10
N LYS A 336 -14.06 24.87 -7.06
CA LYS A 336 -12.97 23.91 -7.13
C LYS A 336 -11.78 24.39 -8.01
N ALA A 337 -11.54 25.68 -8.08
CA ALA A 337 -10.47 26.27 -8.89
C ALA A 337 -9.07 25.78 -8.48
N TYR A 338 -8.88 25.42 -7.21
CA TYR A 338 -7.65 24.81 -6.69
C TYR A 338 -7.28 23.48 -7.40
N ARG A 339 -8.24 22.79 -8.01
CA ARG A 339 -7.99 21.49 -8.69
C ARG A 339 -7.06 21.59 -9.89
N GLN A 340 -6.83 22.77 -10.41
CA GLN A 340 -5.79 23.01 -11.42
C GLN A 340 -4.39 22.70 -10.89
N PHE A 341 -4.19 22.81 -9.57
CA PHE A 341 -2.89 22.65 -8.91
C PHE A 341 -2.87 21.57 -7.85
N TYR A 342 -4.05 21.04 -7.47
CA TYR A 342 -4.20 19.94 -6.52
C TYR A 342 -5.43 19.11 -6.89
N MET A 343 -5.22 18.00 -7.57
CA MET A 343 -6.27 17.22 -8.22
C MET A 343 -6.55 15.86 -7.55
N HIS A 344 -5.78 15.45 -6.55
CA HIS A 344 -5.93 14.19 -5.83
C HIS A 344 -6.43 14.38 -4.39
N GLY A 345 -6.72 13.28 -3.69
CA GLY A 345 -7.13 13.30 -2.27
C GLY A 345 -5.96 13.52 -1.32
N LEU A 346 -6.28 13.75 -0.04
CA LEU A 346 -5.29 13.99 1.01
C LEU A 346 -4.47 12.74 1.34
N GLY A 347 -5.02 11.54 1.12
CA GLY A 347 -4.36 10.28 1.46
C GLY A 347 -5.29 9.08 1.31
N HIS A 348 -4.79 7.91 1.62
CA HIS A 348 -5.49 6.62 1.51
C HIS A 348 -5.09 5.66 2.64
N TRP A 349 -5.90 4.60 2.85
CA TRP A 349 -5.51 3.52 3.74
C TRP A 349 -4.24 2.84 3.22
N LEU A 350 -3.40 2.40 4.16
CA LEU A 350 -2.12 1.74 3.87
C LEU A 350 -2.04 0.43 4.67
N GLY A 351 -1.52 -0.64 4.05
CA GLY A 351 -1.41 -1.94 4.72
C GLY A 351 -0.70 -2.99 3.88
N LEU A 352 -1.36 -4.11 3.62
CA LEU A 352 -0.89 -5.14 2.69
C LEU A 352 -0.88 -4.65 1.24
N ASP A 353 -1.74 -3.73 0.92
CA ASP A 353 -1.74 -3.02 -0.34
C ASP A 353 -1.38 -1.55 -0.09
N VAL A 354 -0.77 -0.89 -1.07
CA VAL A 354 -0.44 0.54 -1.00
C VAL A 354 -1.72 1.36 -0.85
N HIS A 355 -2.64 1.20 -1.79
CA HIS A 355 -4.02 1.66 -1.65
C HIS A 355 -4.81 0.54 -0.97
N ASP A 356 -4.71 0.47 0.36
CA ASP A 356 -5.30 -0.63 1.11
C ASP A 356 -6.83 -0.53 1.17
N VAL A 357 -7.42 -1.66 1.49
CA VAL A 357 -8.87 -1.85 1.55
C VAL A 357 -9.47 -1.28 2.83
N GLY A 358 -10.78 -1.09 2.83
CA GLY A 358 -11.55 -0.52 3.93
C GLY A 358 -12.47 0.57 3.43
N ARG A 359 -13.63 0.71 4.07
CA ARG A 359 -14.62 1.70 3.66
C ARG A 359 -14.22 3.11 4.12
N TYR A 360 -14.43 4.10 3.27
CA TYR A 360 -14.16 5.51 3.57
C TYR A 360 -15.40 6.30 4.03
N ASP A 361 -16.60 5.73 3.83
CA ASP A 361 -17.91 6.42 3.86
C ASP A 361 -18.00 7.56 2.84
N ASP A 362 -19.15 8.22 2.75
CA ASP A 362 -19.37 9.29 1.78
C ASP A 362 -18.37 10.43 1.98
N GLU A 363 -17.79 10.90 0.90
CA GLU A 363 -16.78 11.98 0.90
C GLU A 363 -15.60 11.74 1.87
N ARG A 364 -15.29 10.49 2.21
CA ARG A 364 -14.24 10.10 3.19
C ARG A 364 -14.52 10.64 4.61
N SER A 365 -15.80 10.64 5.00
CA SER A 365 -16.27 11.11 6.30
C SER A 365 -16.14 10.10 7.44
N ARG A 366 -15.69 8.87 7.15
CA ARG A 366 -15.50 7.83 8.17
C ARG A 366 -14.63 8.34 9.31
N THR A 367 -15.11 8.14 10.52
CA THR A 367 -14.37 8.46 11.74
C THR A 367 -13.12 7.59 11.86
N LEU A 368 -11.99 8.21 12.15
CA LEU A 368 -10.72 7.53 12.38
C LEU A 368 -10.75 6.76 13.71
N GLU A 369 -10.27 5.52 13.67
CA GLU A 369 -10.25 4.59 14.81
C GLU A 369 -8.82 4.13 15.09
N VAL A 370 -8.55 3.70 16.33
CA VAL A 370 -7.25 3.16 16.74
C VAL A 370 -6.88 1.95 15.88
N GLY A 371 -5.63 1.90 15.42
CA GLY A 371 -5.12 0.85 14.54
C GLY A 371 -5.29 1.11 13.04
N MET A 372 -6.01 2.15 12.64
CA MET A 372 -6.00 2.58 11.24
C MET A 372 -4.65 3.20 10.87
N ILE A 373 -4.19 2.93 9.65
CA ILE A 373 -2.99 3.56 9.08
C ILE A 373 -3.37 4.22 7.76
N ILE A 374 -2.96 5.48 7.62
CA ILE A 374 -3.30 6.34 6.48
C ILE A 374 -2.07 7.09 6.00
N THR A 375 -1.96 7.35 4.70
CA THR A 375 -1.02 8.33 4.14
C THR A 375 -1.54 9.75 4.34
N VAL A 376 -0.65 10.73 4.37
CA VAL A 376 -0.97 12.15 4.38
C VAL A 376 -0.03 12.86 3.40
N GLU A 377 -0.56 13.20 2.21
CA GLU A 377 0.23 13.49 1.01
C GLU A 377 -0.25 14.74 0.24
N PRO A 378 -0.46 15.89 0.86
CA PRO A 378 -0.82 17.07 0.09
C PRO A 378 0.27 17.44 -0.91
N GLY A 379 -0.14 17.96 -2.06
CA GLY A 379 0.77 18.45 -3.10
C GLY A 379 0.27 19.73 -3.78
N ILE A 380 1.16 20.39 -4.52
CA ILE A 380 0.87 21.46 -5.47
C ILE A 380 1.71 21.18 -6.73
N TYR A 381 1.07 21.25 -7.89
CA TYR A 381 1.67 20.93 -9.18
C TYR A 381 1.36 22.04 -10.19
N ILE A 382 2.41 22.76 -10.60
CA ILE A 382 2.31 23.92 -11.49
C ILE A 382 3.13 23.62 -12.73
N SER A 383 2.49 23.07 -13.76
CA SER A 383 3.18 22.72 -15.00
C SER A 383 3.76 23.93 -15.73
N GLU A 384 4.72 23.71 -16.62
CA GLU A 384 5.31 24.76 -17.47
C GLU A 384 4.27 25.47 -18.34
N GLU A 385 3.17 24.79 -18.68
CA GLU A 385 2.08 25.34 -19.51
C GLU A 385 1.05 26.16 -18.73
N ALA A 386 1.11 26.17 -17.37
CA ALA A 386 0.14 26.85 -16.55
C ALA A 386 0.16 28.38 -16.79
N ASP A 387 -1.01 28.99 -16.76
CA ASP A 387 -1.14 30.47 -16.86
C ASP A 387 -0.97 31.12 -15.47
N VAL A 388 0.29 31.18 -15.04
CA VAL A 388 0.70 31.67 -13.71
C VAL A 388 2.00 32.49 -13.85
N PRO A 389 2.42 33.23 -12.78
CA PRO A 389 3.72 33.91 -12.80
C PRO A 389 4.86 32.95 -13.15
N ALA A 390 5.73 33.36 -14.08
CA ALA A 390 6.74 32.50 -14.69
C ALA A 390 7.69 31.81 -13.71
N GLN A 391 7.94 32.42 -12.55
CA GLN A 391 8.83 31.88 -11.51
C GLN A 391 8.30 30.61 -10.84
N TYR A 392 7.00 30.31 -10.93
CA TYR A 392 6.39 29.12 -10.34
C TYR A 392 6.18 27.98 -11.32
N LYS A 393 6.39 28.21 -12.63
CA LYS A 393 6.19 27.17 -13.66
C LYS A 393 7.18 26.03 -13.52
N GLY A 394 6.75 24.80 -13.78
CA GLY A 394 7.55 23.59 -13.66
C GLY A 394 7.84 23.17 -12.19
N ILE A 395 7.08 23.68 -11.21
CA ILE A 395 7.23 23.32 -9.81
C ILE A 395 6.13 22.33 -9.39
N GLY A 396 6.52 21.09 -9.13
CA GLY A 396 5.68 20.08 -8.50
C GLY A 396 6.23 19.70 -7.12
N VAL A 397 5.39 19.75 -6.09
CA VAL A 397 5.75 19.40 -4.70
C VAL A 397 4.69 18.50 -4.11
N ARG A 398 5.10 17.36 -3.55
CA ARG A 398 4.31 16.49 -2.66
C ARG A 398 5.16 16.16 -1.44
N ILE A 399 4.54 16.13 -0.27
CA ILE A 399 5.17 15.73 1.00
C ILE A 399 4.24 14.76 1.67
N GLU A 400 4.72 13.54 1.87
CA GLU A 400 3.92 12.42 2.33
C GLU A 400 4.53 11.69 3.50
N ASP A 401 3.69 11.33 4.47
CA ASP A 401 4.02 10.49 5.61
C ASP A 401 2.92 9.45 5.86
N ASN A 402 3.26 8.37 6.59
CA ASN A 402 2.34 7.35 7.04
C ASN A 402 1.98 7.56 8.52
N LEU A 403 0.70 7.67 8.82
CA LEU A 403 0.19 7.92 10.16
C LEU A 403 -0.59 6.73 10.72
N LEU A 404 -0.17 6.25 11.87
CA LEU A 404 -0.92 5.29 12.69
C LEU A 404 -1.83 6.05 13.66
N MET A 405 -3.11 5.75 13.67
CA MET A 405 -4.06 6.26 14.66
C MET A 405 -3.87 5.52 16.00
N THR A 406 -3.71 6.28 17.08
CA THR A 406 -3.52 5.78 18.45
C THR A 406 -4.52 6.41 19.41
N GLU A 407 -4.65 5.87 20.62
CA GLU A 407 -5.50 6.44 21.68
C GLU A 407 -5.09 7.87 22.08
N TYR A 408 -3.83 8.25 21.85
CA TYR A 408 -3.28 9.55 22.26
C TYR A 408 -3.05 10.51 21.08
N GLY A 409 -3.66 10.25 19.93
CA GLY A 409 -3.47 11.03 18.71
C GLY A 409 -3.00 10.15 17.56
N ASN A 410 -2.04 10.62 16.77
CA ASN A 410 -1.40 9.81 15.74
C ASN A 410 0.11 9.64 15.99
N LYS A 411 0.68 8.62 15.33
CA LYS A 411 2.12 8.38 15.29
C LYS A 411 2.58 8.36 13.85
N ASN A 412 3.49 9.27 13.48
CA ASN A 412 4.14 9.26 12.19
C ASN A 412 5.15 8.12 12.12
N LEU A 413 4.91 7.13 11.23
CA LEU A 413 5.77 5.95 11.06
C LEU A 413 6.99 6.23 10.18
N THR A 414 6.99 7.35 9.47
CA THR A 414 8.00 7.76 8.47
C THR A 414 8.75 9.03 8.87
N ALA A 415 8.62 9.46 10.12
CA ALA A 415 9.21 10.70 10.63
C ALA A 415 10.74 10.80 10.48
N ALA A 416 11.44 9.69 10.23
CA ALA A 416 12.88 9.69 10.01
C ALA A 416 13.31 10.30 8.67
N ALA A 417 12.40 10.38 7.67
CA ALA A 417 12.67 11.06 6.41
C ALA A 417 12.57 12.58 6.59
N PRO A 418 13.65 13.36 6.40
CA PRO A 418 13.63 14.81 6.57
C PRO A 418 12.60 15.49 5.66
N LYS A 419 11.93 16.52 6.18
CA LYS A 419 11.00 17.36 5.41
C LYS A 419 11.10 18.85 5.73
N GLU A 420 11.85 19.23 6.75
CA GLU A 420 12.16 20.65 6.99
C GLU A 420 13.24 21.08 5.99
N ILE A 421 13.07 22.27 5.41
CA ILE A 421 13.99 22.79 4.39
C ILE A 421 15.43 22.78 4.86
N ASP A 422 15.68 23.26 6.07
CA ASP A 422 17.03 23.36 6.62
C ASP A 422 17.66 21.98 6.84
N ASP A 423 16.87 20.98 7.24
CA ASP A 423 17.34 19.60 7.42
C ASP A 423 17.71 18.97 6.06
N ILE A 424 16.87 19.19 5.03
CA ILE A 424 17.14 18.72 3.67
C ILE A 424 18.40 19.37 3.11
N GLU A 425 18.49 20.70 3.14
CA GLU A 425 19.66 21.44 2.64
C GLU A 425 20.94 21.06 3.39
N ASN A 426 20.87 20.80 4.70
CA ASN A 426 22.02 20.36 5.48
C ASN A 426 22.44 18.93 5.15
N LEU A 427 21.49 18.00 4.95
CA LEU A 427 21.76 16.61 4.57
C LEU A 427 22.43 16.54 3.19
N MET A 428 22.05 17.41 2.27
CA MET A 428 22.57 17.44 0.90
C MET A 428 23.93 18.12 0.74
N LYS A 429 24.42 18.84 1.76
CA LYS A 429 25.75 19.50 1.73
C LYS A 429 26.93 18.52 1.78
N ASN A 430 26.72 17.31 2.22
CA ASN A 430 27.73 16.26 2.36
C ASN A 430 27.64 15.32 1.15
#